data_dfb0da14bbf9b0fffe57c2b36d670332
#
_entry.id   dfb0da14bbf9b0fffe57c2b36d670332
#
_cell.length_a   1.000
_cell.length_b   1.000
_cell.length_c   1.000
_cell.angle_alpha   90.00
_cell.angle_beta   90.00
_cell.angle_gamma   90.00
#
_symmetry.space_group_name_H-M   'P 1'
#
loop_
_entity.id
_entity.type
_entity.pdbx_description
1 polymer ?
#
loop_
_entity_poly.entity_id
_entity_poly.type
_entity_poly.pdbx_seq_one_letter_code
_entity_poly.pdbx_strand_id
1 'polypeptide(L)'
;MPYAPEKYLLPTERTVIRVRRHWAILSMDLLQVVVLVVLAAVISVAGGRENRGAQWLAWWILLTAFLRFGLVWGEWFVERFVVTDMRVIMTSGIVTRKVAMMPLVKVTDMTYERSVMGQILGYGEFIVESAGQDQALSRVPFLPRPDRLYIQVAELLFGKRPASDSD
;
A
#
# COMPACT_ATOMS: atom_id res chain seq x y z
N MET A 1 4.03 17.10 12.09
CA MET A 1 4.48 16.01 11.21
C MET A 1 3.90 16.23 9.81
N PRO A 2 4.69 16.28 8.73
CA PRO A 2 4.21 16.70 7.39
C PRO A 2 3.32 15.69 6.67
N TYR A 3 3.08 14.49 7.22
CA TYR A 3 2.38 13.37 6.58
C TYR A 3 1.01 13.04 7.21
N ALA A 4 0.41 13.97 7.92
CA ALA A 4 -0.89 13.74 8.53
C ALA A 4 -2.00 13.85 7.46
N PRO A 5 -2.73 12.76 7.15
CA PRO A 5 -3.91 12.81 6.28
C PRO A 5 -5.02 13.72 6.87
N GLU A 6 -4.90 14.05 8.13
CA GLU A 6 -5.79 14.94 8.88
C GLU A 6 -5.93 16.35 8.28
N LYS A 7 -4.93 16.81 7.47
CA LYS A 7 -5.04 18.08 6.75
C LYS A 7 -6.12 18.10 5.66
N TYR A 8 -6.55 16.92 5.23
CA TYR A 8 -7.56 16.76 4.18
C TYR A 8 -8.93 16.39 4.73
N LEU A 9 -9.06 16.28 6.06
CA LEU A 9 -10.31 15.99 6.74
C LEU A 9 -11.09 17.28 6.99
N LEU A 10 -12.41 17.21 6.80
CA LEU A 10 -13.31 18.27 7.20
C LEU A 10 -13.45 18.27 8.74
N PRO A 11 -13.70 19.42 9.39
CA PRO A 11 -13.84 19.50 10.84
C PRO A 11 -14.96 18.60 11.42
N THR A 12 -15.94 18.29 10.60
CA THR A 12 -17.09 17.43 10.94
C THR A 12 -16.88 15.95 10.64
N GLU A 13 -15.79 15.61 9.95
CA GLU A 13 -15.51 14.27 9.43
C GLU A 13 -14.80 13.41 10.49
N ARG A 14 -15.34 12.23 10.75
CA ARG A 14 -14.75 11.30 11.72
C ARG A 14 -13.97 10.21 11.01
N THR A 15 -12.70 10.04 11.42
CA THR A 15 -11.88 8.91 10.96
C THR A 15 -12.36 7.64 11.65
N VAL A 16 -12.79 6.67 10.87
CA VAL A 16 -13.26 5.36 11.38
C VAL A 16 -12.14 4.35 11.33
N ILE A 17 -11.39 4.33 10.24
CA ILE A 17 -10.33 3.36 9.99
C ILE A 17 -9.08 4.08 9.52
N ARG A 18 -7.93 3.69 10.08
CA ARG A 18 -6.62 4.14 9.63
C ARG A 18 -5.67 2.94 9.57
N VAL A 19 -5.24 2.58 8.37
CA VAL A 19 -4.38 1.41 8.15
C VAL A 19 -3.18 1.78 7.29
N ARG A 20 -2.08 1.08 7.54
CA ARG A 20 -0.91 1.04 6.64
C ARG A 20 -0.98 -0.22 5.80
N ARG A 21 -0.41 -0.18 4.61
CA ARG A 21 -0.20 -1.40 3.84
C ARG A 21 0.70 -2.38 4.58
N HIS A 22 0.42 -3.65 4.39
CA HIS A 22 1.20 -4.73 5.00
C HIS A 22 2.63 -4.73 4.47
N TRP A 23 3.59 -5.05 5.34
CA TRP A 23 5.01 -5.12 4.97
C TRP A 23 5.32 -6.11 3.84
N ALA A 24 4.44 -7.09 3.60
CA ALA A 24 4.57 -8.06 2.51
C ALA A 24 4.70 -7.40 1.12
N ILE A 25 4.28 -6.15 0.94
CA ILE A 25 4.49 -5.41 -0.31
C ILE A 25 5.99 -5.25 -0.63
N LEU A 26 6.84 -5.22 0.39
CA LEU A 26 8.29 -5.09 0.24
C LEU A 26 8.98 -6.40 -0.12
N SER A 27 8.27 -7.54 -0.08
CA SER A 27 8.89 -8.86 -0.26
C SER A 27 9.56 -9.03 -1.62
N MET A 28 8.95 -8.54 -2.70
CA MET A 28 9.52 -8.61 -4.04
C MET A 28 10.74 -7.70 -4.21
N ASP A 29 10.70 -6.51 -3.64
CA ASP A 29 11.84 -5.58 -3.66
C ASP A 29 12.97 -6.10 -2.78
N LEU A 30 12.67 -6.71 -1.65
CA LEU A 30 13.67 -7.37 -0.80
C LEU A 30 14.33 -8.54 -1.54
N LEU A 31 13.54 -9.37 -2.24
CA LEU A 31 14.09 -10.45 -3.07
C LEU A 31 15.02 -9.92 -4.15
N GLN A 32 14.65 -8.83 -4.83
CA GLN A 32 15.52 -8.18 -5.81
C GLN A 32 16.84 -7.71 -5.19
N VAL A 33 16.80 -7.11 -4.01
CA VAL A 33 18.03 -6.69 -3.30
C VAL A 33 18.90 -7.89 -2.99
N VAL A 34 18.33 -9.00 -2.49
CA VAL A 34 19.08 -10.24 -2.21
C VAL A 34 19.75 -10.76 -3.48
N VAL A 35 19.03 -10.82 -4.61
CA VAL A 35 19.59 -11.25 -5.90
C VAL A 35 20.75 -10.34 -6.33
N LEU A 36 20.60 -9.02 -6.21
CA LEU A 36 21.66 -8.08 -6.58
C LEU A 36 22.87 -8.17 -5.65
N VAL A 37 22.67 -8.42 -4.37
CA VAL A 37 23.76 -8.65 -3.39
C VAL A 37 24.52 -9.92 -3.76
N VAL A 38 23.82 -11.01 -4.05
CA VAL A 38 24.46 -12.26 -4.50
C VAL A 38 25.22 -12.05 -5.80
N LEU A 39 24.64 -11.35 -6.78
CA LEU A 39 25.31 -11.03 -8.04
C LEU A 39 26.59 -10.20 -7.83
N ALA A 40 26.50 -9.17 -6.99
CA ALA A 40 27.69 -8.35 -6.65
C ALA A 40 28.78 -9.18 -5.97
N ALA A 41 28.40 -10.09 -5.07
CA ALA A 41 29.34 -11.01 -4.41
C ALA A 41 30.03 -11.95 -5.42
N VAL A 42 29.25 -12.53 -6.34
CA VAL A 42 29.79 -13.39 -7.41
C VAL A 42 30.76 -12.63 -8.31
N ILE A 43 30.41 -11.42 -8.75
CA ILE A 43 31.30 -10.57 -9.57
C ILE A 43 32.59 -10.23 -8.80
N SER A 44 32.48 -9.89 -7.53
CA SER A 44 33.63 -9.55 -6.68
C SER A 44 34.59 -10.74 -6.51
N VAL A 45 34.06 -11.95 -6.31
CA VAL A 45 34.84 -13.17 -6.14
C VAL A 45 35.43 -13.64 -7.45
N ALA A 46 34.63 -13.71 -8.50
CA ALA A 46 35.05 -14.18 -9.83
C ALA A 46 36.08 -13.24 -10.49
N GLY A 47 35.93 -11.93 -10.29
CA GLY A 47 36.87 -10.94 -10.80
C GLY A 47 38.21 -10.91 -10.06
N GLY A 48 38.27 -11.47 -8.87
CA GLY A 48 39.45 -11.44 -8.02
C GLY A 48 39.68 -10.07 -7.35
N ARG A 49 40.48 -10.07 -6.27
CA ARG A 49 40.74 -8.84 -5.49
C ARG A 49 41.57 -7.79 -6.24
N GLU A 50 42.36 -8.19 -7.22
CA GLU A 50 43.21 -7.31 -7.99
C GLU A 50 42.48 -6.59 -9.13
N ASN A 51 41.35 -7.13 -9.58
CA ASN A 51 40.55 -6.53 -10.64
C ASN A 51 39.69 -5.38 -10.10
N ARG A 52 40.26 -4.18 -10.13
CA ARG A 52 39.58 -2.96 -9.66
C ARG A 52 38.25 -2.72 -10.39
N GLY A 53 38.16 -3.05 -11.68
CA GLY A 53 36.92 -2.88 -12.46
C GLY A 53 35.77 -3.72 -11.91
N ALA A 54 36.05 -5.01 -11.61
CA ALA A 54 35.06 -5.90 -11.00
C ALA A 54 34.60 -5.42 -9.63
N GLN A 55 35.55 -4.94 -8.81
CA GLN A 55 35.23 -4.39 -7.49
C GLN A 55 34.36 -3.13 -7.57
N TRP A 56 34.71 -2.20 -8.45
CA TRP A 56 33.90 -1.00 -8.67
C TRP A 56 32.49 -1.33 -9.16
N LEU A 57 32.38 -2.28 -10.09
CA LEU A 57 31.07 -2.73 -10.60
C LEU A 57 30.19 -3.32 -9.46
N ALA A 58 30.79 -4.19 -8.64
CA ALA A 58 30.10 -4.78 -7.49
C ALA A 58 29.60 -3.70 -6.52
N TRP A 59 30.41 -2.71 -6.21
CA TRP A 59 30.03 -1.59 -5.36
C TRP A 59 28.88 -0.75 -5.94
N TRP A 60 28.88 -0.48 -7.25
CA TRP A 60 27.80 0.25 -7.89
C TRP A 60 26.49 -0.53 -7.88
N ILE A 61 26.53 -1.85 -8.06
CA ILE A 61 25.36 -2.72 -7.96
C ILE A 61 24.78 -2.64 -6.54
N LEU A 62 25.61 -2.77 -5.52
CA LEU A 62 25.19 -2.68 -4.13
C LEU A 62 24.60 -1.31 -3.81
N LEU A 63 25.27 -0.23 -4.19
CA LEU A 63 24.80 1.13 -3.96
C LEU A 63 23.42 1.35 -4.58
N THR A 64 23.25 0.93 -5.84
CA THR A 64 21.98 1.08 -6.56
C THR A 64 20.88 0.24 -5.91
N ALA A 65 21.18 -1.00 -5.49
CA ALA A 65 20.23 -1.88 -4.82
C ALA A 65 19.74 -1.28 -3.50
N PHE A 66 20.66 -0.79 -2.67
CA PHE A 66 20.29 -0.17 -1.39
C PHE A 66 19.54 1.15 -1.55
N LEU A 67 19.96 2.00 -2.50
CA LEU A 67 19.27 3.26 -2.77
C LEU A 67 17.83 3.03 -3.21
N ARG A 68 17.64 2.11 -4.16
CA ARG A 68 16.31 1.71 -4.62
C ARG A 68 15.43 1.18 -3.48
N PHE A 69 15.98 0.26 -2.67
CA PHE A 69 15.24 -0.29 -1.55
C PHE A 69 14.86 0.78 -0.53
N GLY A 70 15.77 1.72 -0.25
CA GLY A 70 15.50 2.85 0.62
C GLY A 70 14.34 3.72 0.14
N LEU A 71 14.24 3.96 -1.17
CA LEU A 71 13.13 4.70 -1.77
C LEU A 71 11.80 3.95 -1.61
N VAL A 72 11.77 2.65 -1.95
CA VAL A 72 10.56 1.82 -1.84
C VAL A 72 10.12 1.69 -0.38
N TRP A 73 11.07 1.50 0.53
CA TRP A 73 10.78 1.44 1.97
C TRP A 73 10.19 2.75 2.49
N GLY A 74 10.77 3.87 2.06
CA GLY A 74 10.28 5.20 2.38
C GLY A 74 8.86 5.42 1.84
N GLU A 75 8.55 5.01 0.60
CA GLU A 75 7.20 5.08 0.02
C GLU A 75 6.21 4.29 0.87
N TRP A 76 6.52 3.04 1.20
CA TRP A 76 5.70 2.23 2.09
C TRP A 76 5.46 2.90 3.45
N PHE A 77 6.47 3.56 4.00
CA PHE A 77 6.35 4.23 5.30
C PHE A 77 5.39 5.41 5.26
N VAL A 78 5.30 6.11 4.13
CA VAL A 78 4.44 7.29 3.94
C VAL A 78 3.02 6.93 3.55
N GLU A 79 2.81 5.80 2.87
CA GLU A 79 1.49 5.37 2.42
C GLU A 79 0.52 5.18 3.58
N ARG A 80 -0.68 5.77 3.43
CA ARG A 80 -1.76 5.70 4.41
C ARG A 80 -3.08 5.48 3.70
N PHE A 81 -3.84 4.52 4.21
CA PHE A 81 -5.22 4.29 3.84
C PHE A 81 -6.12 4.71 5.01
N VAL A 82 -7.03 5.61 4.74
CA VAL A 82 -7.94 6.19 5.74
C VAL A 82 -9.36 6.09 5.23
N VAL A 83 -10.25 5.53 6.03
CA VAL A 83 -11.69 5.53 5.77
C VAL A 83 -12.35 6.42 6.82
N THR A 84 -13.15 7.33 6.33
CA THR A 84 -13.96 8.23 7.15
C THR A 84 -15.44 7.86 7.00
N ASP A 85 -16.30 8.54 7.71
CA ASP A 85 -17.75 8.41 7.60
C ASP A 85 -18.33 8.94 6.28
N MET A 86 -17.52 9.66 5.47
CA MET A 86 -17.97 10.29 4.21
C MET A 86 -17.22 9.78 2.98
N ARG A 87 -15.95 9.39 3.10
CA ARG A 87 -15.07 9.05 1.97
C ARG A 87 -13.93 8.11 2.35
N VAL A 88 -13.37 7.51 1.33
CA VAL A 88 -12.11 6.77 1.39
C VAL A 88 -11.00 7.67 0.89
N ILE A 89 -9.90 7.75 1.62
CA ILE A 89 -8.73 8.58 1.30
C ILE A 89 -7.50 7.69 1.26
N MET A 90 -6.76 7.74 0.17
CA MET A 90 -5.47 7.09 0.03
C MET A 90 -4.40 8.15 -0.26
N THR A 91 -3.37 8.17 0.56
CA THR A 91 -2.21 9.04 0.37
C THR A 91 -1.01 8.20 0.02
N SER A 92 -0.33 8.51 -1.08
CA SER A 92 0.87 7.80 -1.54
C SER A 92 1.91 8.78 -2.09
N GLY A 93 3.16 8.31 -2.16
CA GLY A 93 4.30 9.00 -2.76
C GLY A 93 5.11 9.88 -1.81
N ILE A 94 6.44 9.80 -1.96
CA ILE A 94 7.42 10.64 -1.23
C ILE A 94 7.71 11.90 -2.02
N VAL A 95 8.09 11.73 -3.29
CA VAL A 95 8.52 12.83 -4.17
C VAL A 95 7.30 13.52 -4.77
N THR A 96 6.39 12.75 -5.36
CA THR A 96 5.14 13.26 -5.90
C THR A 96 3.99 12.74 -5.06
N ARG A 97 3.35 13.62 -4.32
CA ARG A 97 2.19 13.25 -3.50
C ARG A 97 0.97 13.05 -4.38
N LYS A 98 0.37 11.88 -4.23
CA LYS A 98 -0.93 11.56 -4.79
C LYS A 98 -1.90 11.36 -3.64
N VAL A 99 -2.99 12.11 -3.66
CA VAL A 99 -4.10 11.96 -2.73
C VAL A 99 -5.31 11.57 -3.55
N ALA A 100 -5.71 10.32 -3.44
CA ALA A 100 -6.92 9.82 -4.07
C ALA A 100 -8.05 9.83 -3.04
N MET A 101 -9.20 10.36 -3.41
CA MET A 101 -10.39 10.44 -2.57
C MET A 101 -11.59 9.87 -3.32
N MET A 102 -12.36 9.02 -2.66
CA MET A 102 -13.59 8.46 -3.19
C MET A 102 -14.71 8.65 -2.17
N PRO A 103 -15.77 9.41 -2.48
CA PRO A 103 -16.94 9.49 -1.61
C PRO A 103 -17.62 8.13 -1.46
N LEU A 104 -17.99 7.75 -0.23
CA LEU A 104 -18.67 6.48 0.06
C LEU A 104 -19.99 6.33 -0.71
N VAL A 105 -20.67 7.43 -1.00
CA VAL A 105 -21.94 7.45 -1.79
C VAL A 105 -21.74 6.94 -3.23
N LYS A 106 -20.52 6.99 -3.77
CA LYS A 106 -20.19 6.50 -5.11
C LYS A 106 -19.76 5.03 -5.13
N VAL A 107 -19.60 4.41 -3.99
CA VAL A 107 -19.24 2.99 -3.88
C VAL A 107 -20.49 2.17 -4.17
N THR A 108 -20.44 1.40 -5.24
CA THR A 108 -21.53 0.51 -5.68
C THR A 108 -21.36 -0.90 -5.20
N ASP A 109 -20.12 -1.38 -5.18
CA ASP A 109 -19.78 -2.71 -4.71
C ASP A 109 -18.39 -2.75 -4.07
N MET A 110 -18.19 -3.73 -3.20
CA MET A 110 -16.93 -3.97 -2.54
C MET A 110 -16.61 -5.46 -2.57
N THR A 111 -15.51 -5.77 -3.19
CA THR A 111 -14.97 -7.13 -3.21
C THR A 111 -13.69 -7.21 -2.41
N TYR A 112 -13.53 -8.30 -1.72
CA TYR A 112 -12.35 -8.61 -0.97
C TYR A 112 -11.74 -9.91 -1.46
N GLU A 113 -10.48 -9.85 -1.87
CA GLU A 113 -9.74 -11.02 -2.36
C GLU A 113 -8.54 -11.34 -1.46
N ARG A 114 -8.31 -12.63 -1.26
CA ARG A 114 -7.14 -13.16 -0.55
C ARG A 114 -6.38 -14.13 -1.42
N SER A 115 -5.14 -13.81 -1.72
CA SER A 115 -4.22 -14.78 -2.30
C SER A 115 -3.81 -15.82 -1.25
N VAL A 116 -3.27 -16.96 -1.70
CA VAL A 116 -2.75 -18.01 -0.79
C VAL A 116 -1.71 -17.43 0.18
N MET A 117 -0.78 -16.62 -0.34
CA MET A 117 0.20 -15.92 0.50
C MET A 117 -0.46 -14.90 1.45
N GLY A 118 -1.53 -14.24 1.00
CA GLY A 118 -2.32 -13.34 1.83
C GLY A 118 -3.01 -14.05 2.98
N GLN A 119 -3.43 -15.31 2.80
CA GLN A 119 -4.01 -16.11 3.87
C GLN A 119 -2.97 -16.47 4.94
N ILE A 120 -1.76 -16.84 4.53
CA ILE A 120 -0.67 -17.19 5.45
C ILE A 120 -0.14 -15.95 6.20
N LEU A 121 0.05 -14.84 5.50
CA LEU A 121 0.67 -13.62 6.05
C LEU A 121 -0.33 -12.62 6.63
N GLY A 122 -1.64 -12.85 6.48
CA GLY A 122 -2.69 -12.01 7.08
C GLY A 122 -2.95 -10.71 6.32
N TYR A 123 -2.74 -10.67 5.00
CA TYR A 123 -3.10 -9.53 4.14
C TYR A 123 -4.06 -9.92 3.02
N GLY A 124 -4.68 -8.91 2.43
CA GLY A 124 -5.55 -9.09 1.27
C GLY A 124 -5.65 -7.87 0.39
N GLU A 125 -6.38 -8.00 -0.69
CA GLU A 125 -6.67 -6.94 -1.64
C GLU A 125 -8.12 -6.49 -1.48
N PHE A 126 -8.32 -5.20 -1.38
CA PHE A 126 -9.62 -4.58 -1.28
C PHE A 126 -9.94 -3.88 -2.60
N ILE A 127 -11.01 -4.31 -3.24
CA ILE A 127 -11.48 -3.79 -4.52
C ILE A 127 -12.76 -3.02 -4.26
N VAL A 128 -12.77 -1.75 -4.65
CA VAL A 128 -13.93 -0.87 -4.52
C VAL A 128 -14.40 -0.49 -5.91
N GLU A 129 -15.60 -0.88 -6.25
CA GLU A 129 -16.23 -0.52 -7.51
C GLU A 129 -17.05 0.75 -7.33
N SER A 130 -16.95 1.65 -8.30
CA SER A 130 -17.75 2.88 -8.33
C SER A 130 -18.49 3.00 -9.65
N ALA A 131 -19.63 3.68 -9.65
CA ALA A 131 -20.48 3.92 -10.81
C ALA A 131 -19.85 4.82 -11.92
N GLY A 132 -18.54 5.08 -11.86
CA GLY A 132 -17.79 5.89 -12.84
C GLY A 132 -16.46 5.24 -13.15
N GLN A 133 -15.84 5.67 -14.28
CA GLN A 133 -14.59 5.13 -14.83
C GLN A 133 -13.45 5.02 -13.80
N ASP A 134 -12.51 4.11 -14.09
CA ASP A 134 -11.28 3.76 -13.38
C ASP A 134 -10.76 4.83 -12.42
N GLN A 135 -11.08 4.68 -11.14
CA GLN A 135 -10.56 5.56 -10.12
C GLN A 135 -9.34 4.93 -9.45
N ALA A 136 -8.38 5.77 -9.05
CA ALA A 136 -7.13 5.35 -8.41
C ALA A 136 -7.31 4.55 -7.09
N LEU A 137 -8.54 4.42 -6.60
CA LEU A 137 -8.92 3.65 -5.41
C LEU A 137 -9.65 2.35 -5.72
N SER A 138 -9.80 1.98 -7.01
CA SER A 138 -10.51 0.75 -7.39
C SER A 138 -9.86 -0.51 -6.81
N ARG A 139 -8.55 -0.50 -6.59
CA ARG A 139 -7.78 -1.64 -6.09
C ARG A 139 -6.75 -1.21 -5.05
N VAL A 140 -6.85 -1.71 -3.83
CA VAL A 140 -5.91 -1.44 -2.74
C VAL A 140 -5.33 -2.76 -2.24
N PRO A 141 -4.15 -3.17 -2.76
CA PRO A 141 -3.50 -4.41 -2.37
C PRO A 141 -2.78 -4.29 -1.02
N PHE A 142 -2.50 -5.43 -0.41
CA PHE A 142 -1.73 -5.58 0.82
C PHE A 142 -2.32 -4.85 2.03
N LEU A 143 -3.65 -4.89 2.21
CA LEU A 143 -4.28 -4.40 3.42
C LEU A 143 -4.21 -5.45 4.53
N PRO A 144 -3.79 -5.08 5.76
CA PRO A 144 -3.75 -5.99 6.89
C PRO A 144 -5.16 -6.20 7.47
N ARG A 145 -5.41 -7.40 8.00
CA ARG A 145 -6.66 -7.79 8.68
C ARG A 145 -7.92 -7.41 7.90
N PRO A 146 -8.04 -7.85 6.70
CA PRO A 146 -9.06 -7.39 5.78
C PRO A 146 -10.48 -7.72 6.21
N ASP A 147 -10.69 -8.81 6.96
CA ASP A 147 -12.02 -9.22 7.46
C ASP A 147 -12.62 -8.14 8.37
N ARG A 148 -11.82 -7.59 9.28
CA ARG A 148 -12.27 -6.52 10.17
C ARG A 148 -12.54 -5.24 9.41
N LEU A 149 -11.71 -4.96 8.44
CA LEU A 149 -11.80 -3.75 7.60
C LEU A 149 -13.06 -3.82 6.74
N TYR A 150 -13.36 -4.98 6.16
CA TYR A 150 -14.56 -5.22 5.37
C TYR A 150 -15.83 -5.01 6.20
N ILE A 151 -15.90 -5.60 7.39
CA ILE A 151 -17.06 -5.46 8.28
C ILE A 151 -17.28 -3.99 8.67
N GLN A 152 -16.22 -3.28 9.07
CA GLN A 152 -16.33 -1.88 9.47
C GLN A 152 -16.74 -0.95 8.31
N VAL A 153 -16.25 -1.20 7.09
CA VAL A 153 -16.66 -0.43 5.91
C VAL A 153 -18.09 -0.80 5.49
N ALA A 154 -18.46 -2.07 5.57
CA ALA A 154 -19.82 -2.52 5.30
C ALA A 154 -20.84 -1.92 6.29
N GLU A 155 -20.48 -1.82 7.56
CA GLU A 155 -21.32 -1.14 8.56
C GLU A 155 -21.51 0.35 8.23
N LEU A 156 -20.48 1.03 7.72
CA LEU A 156 -20.59 2.43 7.30
C LEU A 156 -21.48 2.61 6.07
N LEU A 157 -21.43 1.68 5.12
CA LEU A 157 -22.17 1.76 3.86
C LEU A 157 -23.63 1.31 4.02
N PHE A 158 -23.83 0.20 4.75
CA PHE A 158 -25.10 -0.48 4.83
C PHE A 158 -25.78 -0.35 6.21
N GLY A 159 -25.04 -0.09 7.26
CA GLY A 159 -25.59 0.06 8.63
C GLY A 159 -26.39 1.33 8.86
N LYS A 160 -26.33 2.31 7.95
CA LYS A 160 -27.14 3.54 7.95
C LYS A 160 -28.42 3.45 7.14
N ARG A 161 -28.84 2.27 6.72
CA ARG A 161 -30.20 2.15 6.18
C ARG A 161 -31.20 2.47 7.29
N PRO A 162 -32.01 3.55 7.17
CA PRO A 162 -33.13 3.69 8.08
C PRO A 162 -33.98 2.44 7.93
N ALA A 163 -34.39 1.87 9.04
CA ALA A 163 -35.43 0.83 9.03
C ALA A 163 -36.54 1.35 8.12
N SER A 164 -36.75 0.68 7.00
CA SER A 164 -37.92 0.96 6.17
C SER A 164 -39.12 0.74 7.06
N ASP A 165 -39.89 1.79 7.29
CA ASP A 165 -41.22 1.70 7.88
C ASP A 165 -41.95 0.60 7.13
N SER A 166 -42.09 -0.53 7.79
CA SER A 166 -42.98 -1.60 7.40
C SER A 166 -44.27 -1.33 8.17
N ASP A 167 -45.13 -0.53 7.59
CA ASP A 167 -46.56 -0.59 7.83
C ASP A 167 -47.17 -1.55 6.86
#